data_3b229c849c214d54536d535462d23bf0
#
_entry.id   3b229c849c214d54536d535462d23bf0
#
_cell.length_a   1.000
_cell.length_b   1.000
_cell.length_c   1.000
_cell.angle_alpha   90.00
_cell.angle_beta   90.00
_cell.angle_gamma   90.00
#
_symmetry.space_group_name_H-M   'P 1'
#
loop_
_entity.id
_entity.type
_entity.pdbx_description
1 polymer ?
#
loop_
_entity_poly.entity_id
_entity_poly.type
_entity_poly.pdbx_seq_one_letter_code
_entity_poly.pdbx_strand_id
1 'polypeptide(L)'
;TVMAVVEKHKPDIIVPEIEAIRTEKLYDCEKMGIQVVPSARAVNFTMNRKEIRELAHTELGLKTADYRYAKTFDELKAAADVIGFPCIIKPLMSSSGHGQSKVDSPADLAHAWEYACAGARGDVKEVIVEQFIPFDSEITLLTVTQQNGPTLFCQPIGHVQKGGDYRESFQPAA
;
A
#
# COMPACT_ATOMS: atom_id res chain seq x y z
N THR A 1 -9.76 -6.40 -20.67
CA THR A 1 -8.88 -5.33 -20.17
C THR A 1 -9.70 -4.07 -19.84
N VAL A 2 -9.23 -3.19 -18.96
CA VAL A 2 -9.91 -1.92 -18.62
C VAL A 2 -10.24 -1.14 -19.89
N MET A 3 -9.28 -0.96 -20.80
CA MET A 3 -9.50 -0.19 -22.04
C MET A 3 -10.59 -0.77 -22.93
N ALA A 4 -10.67 -2.09 -23.08
CA ALA A 4 -11.73 -2.70 -23.88
C ALA A 4 -13.13 -2.46 -23.30
N VAL A 5 -13.26 -2.40 -21.98
CA VAL A 5 -14.53 -2.05 -21.29
C VAL A 5 -14.86 -0.57 -21.52
N VAL A 6 -13.86 0.30 -21.39
CA VAL A 6 -14.00 1.74 -21.63
C VAL A 6 -14.42 2.03 -23.08
N GLU A 7 -13.77 1.41 -24.06
CA GLU A 7 -14.12 1.56 -25.47
C GLU A 7 -15.55 1.08 -25.77
N LYS A 8 -15.97 -0.02 -25.15
CA LYS A 8 -17.30 -0.61 -25.36
C LYS A 8 -18.41 0.21 -24.72
N HIS A 9 -18.21 0.67 -23.47
CA HIS A 9 -19.27 1.26 -22.65
C HIS A 9 -19.23 2.78 -22.58
N LYS A 10 -18.10 3.40 -22.95
CA LYS A 10 -17.88 4.86 -22.95
C LYS A 10 -18.37 5.54 -21.67
N PRO A 11 -17.85 5.13 -20.50
CA PRO A 11 -18.29 5.68 -19.22
C PRO A 11 -17.87 7.15 -19.08
N ASP A 12 -18.69 7.95 -18.40
CA ASP A 12 -18.34 9.31 -18.02
C ASP A 12 -17.45 9.34 -16.77
N ILE A 13 -17.65 8.35 -15.89
CA ILE A 13 -16.93 8.25 -14.61
C ILE A 13 -16.45 6.82 -14.41
N ILE A 14 -15.23 6.68 -13.90
CA ILE A 14 -14.65 5.40 -13.46
C ILE A 14 -14.37 5.51 -11.97
N VAL A 15 -14.88 4.55 -11.19
CA VAL A 15 -14.63 4.41 -9.75
C VAL A 15 -13.85 3.10 -9.55
N PRO A 16 -12.51 3.17 -9.40
CA PRO A 16 -11.71 1.99 -9.11
C PRO A 16 -12.03 1.47 -7.70
N GLU A 17 -12.30 0.19 -7.58
CA GLU A 17 -12.60 -0.46 -6.32
C GLU A 17 -11.61 -1.61 -6.04
N ILE A 18 -11.36 -2.45 -7.05
CA ILE A 18 -10.52 -3.63 -6.90
C ILE A 18 -9.03 -3.30 -6.94
N GLU A 19 -8.23 -3.93 -6.05
CA GLU A 19 -6.80 -3.65 -5.86
C GLU A 19 -5.87 -4.34 -6.87
N ALA A 20 -6.39 -4.87 -7.97
CA ALA A 20 -5.62 -5.56 -9.01
C ALA A 20 -5.72 -4.87 -10.38
N ILE A 21 -5.82 -3.56 -10.39
CA ILE A 21 -5.94 -2.76 -11.62
C ILE A 21 -4.56 -2.27 -12.05
N ARG A 22 -4.32 -2.24 -13.35
CA ARG A 22 -3.18 -1.51 -13.91
C ARG A 22 -3.47 -0.02 -13.87
N THR A 23 -2.92 0.67 -12.88
CA THR A 23 -3.18 2.09 -12.60
C THR A 23 -2.78 3.00 -13.76
N GLU A 24 -1.78 2.61 -14.57
CA GLU A 24 -1.38 3.33 -15.77
C GLU A 24 -2.55 3.53 -16.75
N LYS A 25 -3.49 2.58 -16.80
CA LYS A 25 -4.66 2.69 -17.67
C LYS A 25 -5.69 3.70 -17.18
N LEU A 26 -5.69 4.01 -15.90
CA LEU A 26 -6.52 5.08 -15.35
C LEU A 26 -6.02 6.46 -15.78
N TYR A 27 -4.70 6.66 -15.84
CA TYR A 27 -4.13 7.89 -16.42
C TYR A 27 -4.48 8.05 -17.91
N ASP A 28 -4.52 6.94 -18.65
CA ASP A 28 -4.95 6.97 -20.05
C ASP A 28 -6.44 7.40 -20.15
N CYS A 29 -7.30 6.90 -19.25
CA CYS A 29 -8.70 7.30 -19.18
C CYS A 29 -8.87 8.80 -18.85
N GLU A 30 -8.12 9.34 -17.89
CA GLU A 30 -8.14 10.78 -17.58
C GLU A 30 -7.72 11.63 -18.77
N LYS A 31 -6.70 11.22 -19.55
CA LYS A 31 -6.29 11.89 -20.80
C LYS A 31 -7.37 11.86 -21.87
N MET A 32 -8.24 10.87 -21.87
CA MET A 32 -9.40 10.79 -22.76
C MET A 32 -10.58 11.64 -22.29
N GLY A 33 -10.46 12.37 -21.17
CA GLY A 33 -11.51 13.20 -20.60
C GLY A 33 -12.49 12.44 -19.70
N ILE A 34 -12.22 11.19 -19.37
CA ILE A 34 -13.07 10.40 -18.46
C ILE A 34 -12.68 10.75 -17.02
N GLN A 35 -13.66 11.07 -16.18
CA GLN A 35 -13.42 11.35 -14.78
C GLN A 35 -13.09 10.06 -14.03
N VAL A 36 -11.96 10.04 -13.31
CA VAL A 36 -11.55 8.92 -12.43
C VAL A 36 -11.65 9.37 -10.97
N VAL A 37 -12.38 8.64 -10.13
CA VAL A 37 -12.63 9.02 -8.72
C VAL A 37 -12.40 7.79 -7.81
N PRO A 38 -11.41 7.86 -6.90
CA PRO A 38 -10.39 8.90 -6.75
C PRO A 38 -9.48 8.99 -7.98
N SER A 39 -8.72 10.07 -8.12
CA SER A 39 -7.87 10.28 -9.30
C SER A 39 -6.91 9.09 -9.56
N ALA A 40 -6.50 8.90 -10.82
CA ALA A 40 -5.54 7.85 -11.17
C ALA A 40 -4.26 7.90 -10.30
N ARG A 41 -3.79 9.11 -9.98
CA ARG A 41 -2.65 9.32 -9.06
C ARG A 41 -2.94 8.80 -7.66
N ALA A 42 -4.10 9.11 -7.09
CA ALA A 42 -4.48 8.66 -5.76
C ALA A 42 -4.62 7.13 -5.71
N VAL A 43 -5.24 6.53 -6.73
CA VAL A 43 -5.34 5.06 -6.85
C VAL A 43 -3.95 4.41 -6.93
N ASN A 44 -3.03 4.99 -7.70
CA ASN A 44 -1.67 4.48 -7.80
C ASN A 44 -0.97 4.47 -6.44
N PHE A 45 -1.06 5.57 -5.67
CA PHE A 45 -0.47 5.63 -4.33
C PHE A 45 -1.06 4.61 -3.37
N THR A 46 -2.36 4.35 -3.42
CA THR A 46 -2.99 3.36 -2.54
C THR A 46 -2.62 1.91 -2.87
N MET A 47 -2.30 1.63 -4.13
CA MET A 47 -1.97 0.29 -4.61
C MET A 47 -0.48 -0.03 -4.57
N ASN A 48 0.38 0.99 -4.63
CA ASN A 48 1.84 0.85 -4.72
C ASN A 48 2.52 1.37 -3.46
N ARG A 49 3.02 0.45 -2.61
CA ARG A 49 3.71 0.80 -1.36
C ARG A 49 4.95 1.64 -1.58
N LYS A 50 5.64 1.48 -2.72
CA LYS A 50 6.80 2.29 -3.06
C LYS A 50 6.39 3.73 -3.31
N GLU A 51 5.42 3.95 -4.18
CA GLU A 51 4.96 5.29 -4.54
C GLU A 51 4.46 6.08 -3.32
N ILE A 52 3.62 5.47 -2.47
CA ILE A 52 3.13 6.16 -1.27
C ILE A 52 4.24 6.41 -0.24
N ARG A 53 5.21 5.50 -0.13
CA ARG A 53 6.34 5.66 0.79
C ARG A 53 7.28 6.77 0.34
N GLU A 54 7.60 6.82 -0.96
CA GLU A 54 8.42 7.89 -1.54
C GLU A 54 7.71 9.25 -1.42
N LEU A 55 6.41 9.31 -1.71
CA LEU A 55 5.62 10.53 -1.49
C LEU A 55 5.72 10.99 -0.03
N ALA A 56 5.45 10.11 0.92
CA ALA A 56 5.44 10.47 2.34
C ALA A 56 6.82 10.89 2.84
N HIS A 57 7.84 10.11 2.56
CA HIS A 57 9.18 10.31 3.10
C HIS A 57 9.95 11.39 2.34
N THR A 58 10.00 11.29 1.01
CA THR A 58 10.89 12.09 0.18
C THR A 58 10.26 13.41 -0.24
N GLU A 59 9.00 13.40 -0.68
CA GLU A 59 8.34 14.62 -1.17
C GLU A 59 7.75 15.45 -0.03
N LEU A 60 7.10 14.80 0.94
CA LEU A 60 6.38 15.48 2.03
C LEU A 60 7.21 15.61 3.31
N GLY A 61 8.38 14.96 3.40
CA GLY A 61 9.23 15.00 4.59
C GLY A 61 8.57 14.44 5.85
N LEU A 62 7.58 13.55 5.71
CA LEU A 62 6.91 12.94 6.85
C LEU A 62 7.80 11.88 7.50
N LYS A 63 7.71 11.76 8.81
CA LYS A 63 8.39 10.70 9.54
C LYS A 63 7.75 9.35 9.20
N THR A 64 8.56 8.45 8.63
CA THR A 64 8.18 7.07 8.34
C THR A 64 9.16 6.12 9.05
N ALA A 65 8.84 4.82 9.10
CA ALA A 65 9.83 3.81 9.42
C ALA A 65 10.98 3.85 8.40
N ASP A 66 12.20 3.51 8.80
CA ASP A 66 13.30 3.28 7.86
C ASP A 66 12.96 2.10 6.95
N TYR A 67 13.34 2.19 5.69
CA TYR A 67 12.98 1.18 4.70
C TYR A 67 14.03 0.99 3.61
N ARG A 68 14.00 -0.19 2.98
CA ARG A 68 14.79 -0.54 1.78
C ARG A 68 13.94 -1.40 0.87
N TYR A 69 14.24 -1.37 -0.43
CA TYR A 69 13.60 -2.23 -1.42
C TYR A 69 14.53 -3.37 -1.83
N ALA A 70 13.95 -4.50 -2.22
CA ALA A 70 14.68 -5.66 -2.69
C ALA A 70 13.92 -6.39 -3.80
N LYS A 71 14.61 -6.74 -4.89
CA LYS A 71 14.11 -7.50 -6.04
C LYS A 71 14.63 -8.93 -6.08
N THR A 72 15.68 -9.19 -5.32
CA THR A 72 16.31 -10.50 -5.19
C THR A 72 16.46 -10.87 -3.72
N PHE A 73 16.66 -12.16 -3.44
CA PHE A 73 16.90 -12.61 -2.08
C PHE A 73 18.22 -12.07 -1.49
N ASP A 74 19.25 -11.87 -2.32
CA ASP A 74 20.49 -11.27 -1.85
C ASP A 74 20.35 -9.79 -1.50
N GLU A 75 19.58 -9.04 -2.29
CA GLU A 75 19.21 -7.66 -1.95
C GLU A 75 18.37 -7.61 -0.67
N LEU A 76 17.46 -8.58 -0.45
CA LEU A 76 16.68 -8.68 0.79
C LEU A 76 17.57 -8.85 2.00
N LYS A 77 18.56 -9.76 1.94
CA LYS A 77 19.53 -9.95 3.03
C LYS A 77 20.27 -8.66 3.34
N ALA A 78 20.82 -8.02 2.31
CA ALA A 78 21.52 -6.75 2.48
C ALA A 78 20.63 -5.64 3.05
N ALA A 79 19.37 -5.57 2.61
CA ALA A 79 18.39 -4.63 3.14
C ALA A 79 18.07 -4.90 4.63
N ALA A 80 17.86 -6.16 4.99
CA ALA A 80 17.59 -6.56 6.38
C ALA A 80 18.79 -6.29 7.30
N ASP A 81 20.01 -6.51 6.82
CA ASP A 81 21.23 -6.19 7.58
C ASP A 81 21.36 -4.68 7.89
N VAL A 82 20.92 -3.83 6.96
CA VAL A 82 20.93 -2.36 7.15
C VAL A 82 19.80 -1.91 8.08
N ILE A 83 18.58 -2.46 7.92
CA ILE A 83 17.42 -2.08 8.73
C ILE A 83 17.53 -2.64 10.14
N GLY A 84 18.13 -3.81 10.30
CA GLY A 84 18.21 -4.53 11.57
C GLY A 84 16.96 -5.38 11.86
N PHE A 85 17.02 -6.11 12.99
CA PHE A 85 15.94 -6.98 13.43
C PHE A 85 15.35 -6.49 14.77
N PRO A 86 14.05 -6.68 15.01
CA PRO A 86 13.07 -7.21 14.07
C PRO A 86 12.76 -6.24 12.92
N CYS A 87 12.42 -6.78 11.75
CA CYS A 87 11.97 -6.00 10.61
C CYS A 87 10.67 -6.57 10.02
N ILE A 88 10.01 -5.80 9.16
CA ILE A 88 8.81 -6.21 8.45
C ILE A 88 9.11 -6.31 6.96
N ILE A 89 8.78 -7.43 6.36
CA ILE A 89 8.90 -7.67 4.92
C ILE A 89 7.50 -7.70 4.31
N LYS A 90 7.28 -6.92 3.25
CA LYS A 90 5.98 -6.83 2.55
C LYS A 90 6.21 -6.82 1.05
N PRO A 91 5.38 -7.52 0.25
CA PRO A 91 5.37 -7.27 -1.20
C PRO A 91 4.91 -5.84 -1.48
N LEU A 92 5.41 -5.22 -2.55
CA LEU A 92 5.00 -3.85 -2.92
C LEU A 92 3.52 -3.75 -3.25
N MET A 93 2.96 -4.78 -3.84
CA MET A 93 1.53 -4.86 -4.17
C MET A 93 0.93 -6.10 -3.54
N SER A 94 0.09 -5.92 -2.54
CA SER A 94 -0.72 -6.96 -1.91
C SER A 94 -1.88 -6.32 -1.16
N SER A 95 -2.88 -7.12 -0.78
CA SER A 95 -3.99 -6.68 0.05
C SER A 95 -4.12 -7.55 1.29
N SER A 96 -4.81 -7.05 2.31
CA SER A 96 -5.17 -7.81 3.53
C SER A 96 -3.98 -8.49 4.21
N GLY A 97 -2.79 -7.87 4.19
CA GLY A 97 -1.60 -8.42 4.84
C GLY A 97 -0.99 -9.67 4.17
N HIS A 98 -1.52 -10.10 3.01
CA HIS A 98 -0.95 -11.26 2.31
C HIS A 98 0.52 -11.02 1.93
N GLY A 99 1.37 -12.01 2.22
CA GLY A 99 2.80 -11.94 1.97
C GLY A 99 3.58 -11.08 2.96
N GLN A 100 2.94 -10.51 3.99
CA GLN A 100 3.62 -9.73 5.03
C GLN A 100 4.14 -10.64 6.15
N SER A 101 5.40 -10.42 6.55
CA SER A 101 6.03 -11.13 7.66
C SER A 101 6.76 -10.18 8.59
N LYS A 102 6.65 -10.42 9.89
CA LYS A 102 7.61 -9.93 10.87
C LYS A 102 8.76 -10.93 10.94
N VAL A 103 9.98 -10.45 10.81
CA VAL A 103 11.21 -11.24 10.80
C VAL A 103 12.02 -10.84 12.01
N ASP A 104 12.25 -11.78 12.91
CA ASP A 104 12.97 -11.55 14.16
C ASP A 104 14.47 -11.88 14.05
N SER A 105 14.86 -12.66 13.04
CA SER A 105 16.25 -13.08 12.84
C SER A 105 16.58 -13.36 11.37
N PRO A 106 17.88 -13.40 10.99
CA PRO A 106 18.30 -13.77 9.64
C PRO A 106 17.82 -15.16 9.18
N ALA A 107 17.60 -16.10 10.12
CA ALA A 107 17.13 -17.45 9.80
C ALA A 107 15.73 -17.46 9.15
N ASP A 108 14.92 -16.45 9.42
CA ASP A 108 13.53 -16.37 8.96
C ASP A 108 13.40 -15.72 7.56
N LEU A 109 14.50 -15.12 7.05
CA LEU A 109 14.47 -14.34 5.79
C LEU A 109 14.05 -15.16 4.58
N ALA A 110 14.52 -16.42 4.46
CA ALA A 110 14.18 -17.26 3.33
C ALA A 110 12.67 -17.53 3.23
N HIS A 111 12.07 -17.91 4.36
CA HIS A 111 10.62 -18.11 4.43
C HIS A 111 9.84 -16.83 4.14
N ALA A 112 10.26 -15.71 4.72
CA ALA A 112 9.60 -14.42 4.52
C ALA A 112 9.67 -13.97 3.05
N TRP A 113 10.79 -14.22 2.36
CA TRP A 113 10.94 -13.94 0.92
C TRP A 113 9.97 -14.78 0.09
N GLU A 114 9.94 -16.09 0.31
CA GLU A 114 9.04 -17.00 -0.41
C GLU A 114 7.58 -16.61 -0.20
N TYR A 115 7.21 -16.32 1.05
CA TYR A 115 5.85 -15.90 1.39
C TYR A 115 5.48 -14.56 0.76
N ALA A 116 6.39 -13.57 0.76
CA ALA A 116 6.17 -12.29 0.10
C ALA A 116 6.03 -12.44 -1.42
N CYS A 117 6.86 -13.26 -2.06
CA CYS A 117 6.76 -13.54 -3.49
C CYS A 117 5.46 -14.27 -3.87
N ALA A 118 4.98 -15.17 -3.03
CA ALA A 118 3.71 -15.89 -3.23
C ALA A 118 2.49 -14.98 -3.02
N GLY A 119 2.57 -14.05 -2.08
CA GLY A 119 1.49 -13.10 -1.76
C GLY A 119 1.48 -11.83 -2.64
N ALA A 120 2.49 -11.63 -3.49
CA ALA A 120 2.58 -10.49 -4.38
C ALA A 120 1.48 -10.52 -5.45
N ARG A 121 0.87 -9.37 -5.73
CA ARG A 121 -0.03 -9.18 -6.86
C ARG A 121 0.70 -8.49 -8.01
N GLY A 122 0.29 -8.83 -9.25
CA GLY A 122 0.91 -8.30 -10.47
C GLY A 122 2.19 -9.03 -10.86
N ASP A 123 2.91 -8.45 -11.82
CA ASP A 123 4.06 -9.09 -12.48
C ASP A 123 5.40 -8.77 -11.77
N VAL A 124 5.38 -7.85 -10.80
CA VAL A 124 6.59 -7.33 -10.16
C VAL A 124 6.84 -8.02 -8.82
N LYS A 125 7.91 -8.79 -8.75
CA LYS A 125 8.40 -9.40 -7.51
C LYS A 125 9.42 -8.45 -6.86
N GLU A 126 8.92 -7.45 -6.18
CA GLU A 126 9.72 -6.53 -5.39
C GLU A 126 9.10 -6.44 -4.00
N VAL A 127 9.93 -6.39 -2.97
CA VAL A 127 9.51 -6.26 -1.58
C VAL A 127 10.07 -4.99 -0.97
N ILE A 128 9.40 -4.50 0.07
CA ILE A 128 9.91 -3.49 0.99
C ILE A 128 10.27 -4.17 2.30
N VAL A 129 11.45 -3.83 2.83
CA VAL A 129 11.91 -4.17 4.17
C VAL A 129 11.80 -2.92 5.01
N GLU A 130 11.02 -2.96 6.07
CA GLU A 130 10.75 -1.81 6.93
C GLU A 130 11.19 -2.10 8.36
N GLN A 131 11.67 -1.08 9.04
CA GLN A 131 11.90 -1.11 10.48
C GLN A 131 10.60 -1.51 11.20
N PHE A 132 10.68 -2.42 12.15
CA PHE A 132 9.56 -2.72 13.04
C PHE A 132 9.35 -1.57 14.01
N ILE A 133 8.16 -0.97 13.98
CA ILE A 133 7.76 0.09 14.91
C ILE A 133 6.81 -0.50 15.94
N PRO A 134 7.16 -0.54 17.22
CA PRO A 134 6.25 -0.92 18.29
C PRO A 134 5.31 0.26 18.58
N PHE A 135 4.23 0.39 17.81
CA PHE A 135 3.24 1.44 18.03
C PHE A 135 2.23 1.05 19.11
N ASP A 136 1.72 2.03 19.82
CA ASP A 136 0.75 1.84 20.91
C ASP A 136 -0.67 1.61 20.39
N SER A 137 -1.00 2.21 19.25
CA SER A 137 -2.34 2.12 18.64
C SER A 137 -2.29 2.28 17.14
N GLU A 138 -3.32 1.78 16.48
CA GLU A 138 -3.56 1.95 15.06
C GLU A 138 -4.93 2.59 14.84
N ILE A 139 -4.98 3.59 13.97
CA ILE A 139 -6.23 4.28 13.63
C ILE A 139 -6.40 4.36 12.11
N THR A 140 -7.66 4.41 11.68
CA THR A 140 -8.05 4.87 10.35
C THR A 140 -8.65 6.27 10.48
N LEU A 141 -8.11 7.20 9.71
CA LEU A 141 -8.67 8.54 9.56
C LEU A 141 -9.27 8.67 8.15
N LEU A 142 -10.59 8.57 8.06
CA LEU A 142 -11.29 8.78 6.81
C LEU A 142 -11.34 10.27 6.47
N THR A 143 -11.07 10.59 5.22
CA THR A 143 -11.11 11.95 4.71
C THR A 143 -11.96 12.05 3.46
N VAL A 144 -12.63 13.18 3.27
CA VAL A 144 -13.39 13.49 2.06
C VAL A 144 -12.84 14.76 1.44
N THR A 145 -12.19 14.64 0.31
CA THR A 145 -11.71 15.79 -0.47
C THR A 145 -12.84 16.32 -1.34
N GLN A 146 -13.18 17.57 -1.16
CA GLN A 146 -14.22 18.26 -1.93
C GLN A 146 -13.60 18.96 -3.15
N GLN A 147 -14.37 19.08 -4.23
CA GLN A 147 -13.94 19.84 -5.42
C GLN A 147 -13.77 21.33 -5.10
N ASN A 148 -14.71 21.89 -4.32
CA ASN A 148 -14.73 23.29 -3.94
C ASN A 148 -14.93 23.39 -2.43
N GLY A 149 -13.84 23.22 -1.65
CA GLY A 149 -13.90 23.31 -0.21
C GLY A 149 -12.72 22.62 0.48
N PRO A 150 -12.65 22.71 1.81
CA PRO A 150 -11.61 22.04 2.56
C PRO A 150 -11.80 20.52 2.57
N THR A 151 -10.73 19.77 2.79
CA THR A 151 -10.83 18.35 3.12
C THR A 151 -11.56 18.18 4.46
N LEU A 152 -12.58 17.35 4.49
CA LEU A 152 -13.31 16.97 5.70
C LEU A 152 -12.64 15.75 6.34
N PHE A 153 -12.61 15.72 7.65
CA PHE A 153 -12.04 14.64 8.45
C PHE A 153 -13.15 13.99 9.28
N CYS A 154 -13.28 12.68 9.19
CA CYS A 154 -14.13 11.92 10.10
C CYS A 154 -13.41 11.74 11.46
N GLN A 155 -14.16 11.38 12.48
CA GLN A 155 -13.54 11.01 13.75
C GLN A 155 -12.65 9.78 13.55
N PRO A 156 -11.49 9.69 14.22
CA PRO A 156 -10.61 8.53 14.11
C PRO A 156 -11.33 7.23 14.50
N ILE A 157 -11.04 6.18 13.75
CA ILE A 157 -11.53 4.82 14.01
C ILE A 157 -10.36 4.01 14.52
N GLY A 158 -10.46 3.51 15.74
CA GLY A 158 -9.49 2.59 16.32
C GLY A 158 -9.73 1.16 15.86
N HIS A 159 -8.67 0.36 15.84
CA HIS A 159 -8.73 -1.03 15.39
C HIS A 159 -8.05 -1.97 16.37
N VAL A 160 -8.63 -3.17 16.49
CA VAL A 160 -7.97 -4.32 17.08
C VAL A 160 -7.74 -5.34 15.96
N GLN A 161 -6.46 -5.64 15.73
CA GLN A 161 -6.06 -6.65 14.74
C GLN A 161 -5.55 -7.91 15.42
N LYS A 162 -5.77 -9.06 14.79
CA LYS A 162 -5.18 -10.33 15.21
C LYS A 162 -4.79 -11.15 14.00
N GLY A 163 -3.51 -11.44 13.87
CA GLY A 163 -2.98 -12.20 12.73
C GLY A 163 -3.13 -11.48 11.38
N GLY A 164 -3.15 -10.13 11.37
CA GLY A 164 -3.34 -9.33 10.16
C GLY A 164 -4.81 -9.06 9.79
N ASP A 165 -5.76 -9.68 10.48
CA ASP A 165 -7.19 -9.46 10.27
C ASP A 165 -7.75 -8.44 11.26
N TYR A 166 -8.60 -7.55 10.78
CA TYR A 166 -9.44 -6.71 11.63
C TYR A 166 -10.43 -7.57 12.40
N ARG A 167 -10.45 -7.41 13.73
CA ARG A 167 -11.40 -8.11 14.61
C ARG A 167 -12.45 -7.18 15.18
N GLU A 168 -12.04 -5.98 15.55
CA GLU A 168 -12.92 -4.97 16.10
C GLU A 168 -12.53 -3.60 15.55
N SER A 169 -13.52 -2.74 15.36
CA SER A 169 -13.34 -1.33 15.07
C SER A 169 -14.22 -0.54 16.02
N PHE A 170 -13.70 0.55 16.56
CA PHE A 170 -14.42 1.39 17.50
C PHE A 170 -14.21 2.87 17.19
N GLN A 171 -15.24 3.67 17.46
CA GLN A 171 -15.23 5.10 17.22
C GLN A 171 -15.98 5.82 18.34
N PRO A 172 -15.45 6.93 18.88
CA PRO A 172 -14.13 7.49 18.52
C PRO A 172 -12.99 6.64 19.06
N ALA A 173 -11.84 6.68 18.37
CA ALA A 173 -10.57 6.27 18.96
C ALA A 173 -10.14 7.35 19.94
N ALA A 174 -9.74 6.95 21.16
CA ALA A 174 -9.29 7.88 22.20
C ALA A 174 -7.90 8.44 21.87
#